data_ed3061b11ac327603f8e2e8afb7643ed
#
_entry.id   ed3061b11ac327603f8e2e8afb7643ed
#
_cell.length_a   1.000
_cell.length_b   1.000
_cell.length_c   1.000
_cell.angle_alpha   90.00
_cell.angle_beta   90.00
_cell.angle_gamma   90.00
#
_symmetry.space_group_name_H-M   'P 1'
#
loop_
_entity.id
_entity.type
_entity.pdbx_description
1 polymer ?
#
loop_
_entity_poly.entity_id
_entity_poly.type
_entity_poly.pdbx_seq_one_letter_code
_entity_poly.pdbx_strand_id
1 'polypeptide(L)'
;MSKPEFEYANTQQIGKKDLVRRAICLRIIEGIYRKGEKVPSCREIAEQLQVSKNSAYEAYSGLVDLGILESQNRSGFTVGMDIPGVEIEEQIEDTTKSRSPKKLIIGNNLPDVNMRAILPKNWTEYEFPFVYNQIDTELFPIEAWRECSRLALGRNALPLWTSEAVDVDCPDLIFQLRQRLLHYRGINAGEDEILITVGAQHALCIISTLFAQDSRPIAFENPGYQEARHLFHLYRNNIAPVPVDAHGLDPSKLPKEFKFAYLTPGCQFPTMVTMPESRREMVLQKAETAGAFIIEDDYEVGLLGHVKPRPALKSRDRNGTVIYVGSLSKTLSPSIRMGFIVAHRDIINSARIIRSLTVRHPPSIVQETTAMFLAHGYHDVHLNKLREIYSQRWHTMRQGIKKYLPMFSPGHAVGGTSFWLSGPPEFDAHDFAQRLQRRGVLIEPGHIFYYNGYPKNSFRIGFASVATDKINLGLQCIGEEAELL
;
A
#
# COMPACT_ATOMS: atom_id res chain seq x y z
N MET A 1 6.35 -43.18 -27.37
CA MET A 1 6.76 -42.15 -26.37
C MET A 1 5.54 -41.36 -25.99
N SER A 2 5.08 -41.51 -24.76
CA SER A 2 3.92 -40.76 -24.24
C SER A 2 4.28 -39.29 -24.14
N LYS A 3 3.45 -38.41 -24.72
CA LYS A 3 3.62 -36.97 -24.60
C LYS A 3 3.45 -36.56 -23.14
N PRO A 4 4.28 -35.69 -22.56
CA PRO A 4 4.20 -35.31 -21.17
C PRO A 4 2.86 -34.65 -20.86
N GLU A 5 2.28 -35.03 -19.69
CA GLU A 5 1.05 -34.45 -19.16
C GLU A 5 1.22 -32.98 -18.81
N PHE A 6 0.14 -32.20 -18.92
CA PHE A 6 0.13 -30.78 -18.59
C PHE A 6 0.13 -30.59 -17.06
N GLU A 7 1.29 -30.42 -16.43
CA GLU A 7 1.35 -29.94 -15.06
C GLU A 7 1.34 -28.41 -15.03
N TYR A 8 0.26 -27.82 -14.50
CA TYR A 8 0.16 -26.38 -14.27
C TYR A 8 -0.02 -26.07 -12.79
N ALA A 9 0.94 -25.43 -12.22
CA ALA A 9 0.77 -24.81 -10.92
C ALA A 9 -0.26 -23.67 -11.02
N ASN A 10 -1.35 -23.77 -10.24
CA ASN A 10 -2.39 -22.74 -10.05
C ASN A 10 -3.40 -22.52 -11.19
N THR A 11 -4.19 -23.53 -11.54
CA THR A 11 -5.26 -23.45 -12.54
C THR A 11 -6.59 -22.84 -12.05
N GLN A 12 -6.73 -22.50 -10.78
CA GLN A 12 -8.04 -22.08 -10.19
C GLN A 12 -8.51 -20.67 -10.57
N GLN A 13 -7.71 -19.84 -11.27
CA GLN A 13 -8.08 -18.46 -11.62
C GLN A 13 -8.03 -18.13 -13.12
N ILE A 14 -7.72 -19.08 -13.99
CA ILE A 14 -7.55 -18.81 -15.42
C ILE A 14 -8.79 -19.25 -16.18
N GLY A 15 -9.33 -18.36 -17.04
CA GLY A 15 -10.46 -18.72 -17.91
C GLY A 15 -10.11 -19.89 -18.85
N LYS A 16 -11.08 -20.76 -19.13
CA LYS A 16 -10.89 -21.98 -19.97
C LYS A 16 -10.25 -21.69 -21.34
N LYS A 17 -10.57 -20.57 -21.96
CA LYS A 17 -9.97 -20.07 -23.22
C LYS A 17 -8.49 -19.72 -23.03
N ASP A 18 -8.16 -19.01 -21.96
CA ASP A 18 -6.79 -18.57 -21.69
C ASP A 18 -5.90 -19.74 -21.28
N LEU A 19 -6.46 -20.76 -20.65
CA LEU A 19 -5.77 -22.01 -20.34
C LEU A 19 -5.29 -22.69 -21.62
N VAL A 20 -6.16 -22.83 -22.63
CA VAL A 20 -5.80 -23.43 -23.94
C VAL A 20 -4.74 -22.58 -24.64
N ARG A 21 -4.93 -21.25 -24.68
CA ARG A 21 -3.97 -20.33 -25.30
C ARG A 21 -2.59 -20.48 -24.68
N ARG A 22 -2.51 -20.46 -23.35
CA ARG A 22 -1.26 -20.60 -22.61
C ARG A 22 -0.59 -21.97 -22.87
N ALA A 23 -1.36 -23.03 -22.89
CA ALA A 23 -0.86 -24.37 -23.12
C ALA A 23 -0.19 -24.52 -24.51
N ILE A 24 -0.78 -23.96 -25.54
CA ILE A 24 -0.19 -23.99 -26.89
C ILE A 24 1.06 -23.09 -26.98
N CYS A 25 0.97 -21.85 -26.46
CA CYS A 25 2.11 -20.93 -26.49
C CYS A 25 3.34 -21.49 -25.75
N LEU A 26 3.16 -22.09 -24.58
CA LEU A 26 4.26 -22.69 -23.83
C LEU A 26 4.95 -23.80 -24.63
N ARG A 27 4.20 -24.70 -25.28
CA ARG A 27 4.78 -25.79 -26.07
C ARG A 27 5.50 -25.30 -27.30
N ILE A 28 5.09 -24.16 -27.89
CA ILE A 28 5.84 -23.51 -28.94
C ILE A 28 7.16 -22.93 -28.40
N ILE A 29 7.10 -22.25 -27.24
CA ILE A 29 8.29 -21.69 -26.57
C ILE A 29 9.28 -22.78 -26.15
N GLU A 30 8.79 -23.92 -25.66
CA GLU A 30 9.58 -25.11 -25.30
C GLU A 30 10.14 -25.87 -26.53
N GLY A 31 9.84 -25.40 -27.73
CA GLY A 31 10.29 -26.04 -28.99
C GLY A 31 9.62 -27.38 -29.28
N ILE A 32 8.56 -27.75 -28.55
CA ILE A 32 7.79 -29.01 -28.81
C ILE A 32 7.00 -28.91 -30.11
N TYR A 33 6.55 -27.70 -30.45
CA TYR A 33 5.96 -27.40 -31.77
C TYR A 33 6.79 -26.31 -32.47
N ARG A 34 7.30 -26.61 -33.65
CA ARG A 34 8.10 -25.70 -34.44
C ARG A 34 7.28 -25.10 -35.60
N LYS A 35 7.76 -24.03 -36.20
CA LYS A 35 7.11 -23.38 -37.34
C LYS A 35 6.77 -24.40 -38.46
N GLY A 36 5.54 -24.34 -38.95
CA GLY A 36 4.98 -25.27 -39.94
C GLY A 36 4.51 -26.61 -39.38
N GLU A 37 4.79 -26.94 -38.11
CA GLU A 37 4.33 -28.18 -37.51
C GLU A 37 2.87 -28.07 -37.07
N LYS A 38 2.16 -29.20 -37.13
CA LYS A 38 0.77 -29.29 -36.70
C LYS A 38 0.66 -29.28 -35.17
N VAL A 39 -0.23 -28.44 -34.66
CA VAL A 39 -0.68 -28.50 -33.27
C VAL A 39 -1.88 -29.44 -33.13
N PRO A 40 -2.22 -29.92 -31.93
CA PRO A 40 -3.40 -30.73 -31.69
C PRO A 40 -4.67 -30.05 -32.21
N SER A 41 -5.63 -30.82 -32.69
CA SER A 41 -6.93 -30.27 -33.08
C SER A 41 -7.68 -29.64 -31.88
N CYS A 42 -8.63 -28.75 -32.17
CA CYS A 42 -9.47 -28.18 -31.12
C CYS A 42 -10.21 -29.24 -30.27
N ARG A 43 -10.44 -30.40 -30.85
CA ARG A 43 -11.07 -31.53 -30.13
C ARG A 43 -10.07 -32.20 -29.18
N GLU A 44 -8.90 -32.54 -29.66
CA GLU A 44 -7.85 -33.18 -28.87
C GLU A 44 -7.40 -32.30 -27.69
N ILE A 45 -7.15 -31.00 -27.93
CA ILE A 45 -6.74 -30.10 -26.86
C ILE A 45 -7.87 -29.85 -25.83
N ALA A 46 -9.12 -29.84 -26.29
CA ALA A 46 -10.28 -29.73 -25.41
C ALA A 46 -10.42 -30.96 -24.48
N GLU A 47 -10.17 -32.14 -25.00
CA GLU A 47 -10.16 -33.39 -24.21
C GLU A 47 -8.98 -33.40 -23.22
N GLN A 48 -7.76 -33.00 -23.65
CA GLN A 48 -6.56 -32.99 -22.82
C GLN A 48 -6.69 -32.01 -21.62
N LEU A 49 -7.30 -30.84 -21.84
CA LEU A 49 -7.41 -29.78 -20.83
C LEU A 49 -8.78 -29.76 -20.13
N GLN A 50 -9.66 -30.69 -20.41
CA GLN A 50 -11.01 -30.79 -19.86
C GLN A 50 -11.82 -29.48 -20.02
N VAL A 51 -11.73 -28.87 -21.20
CA VAL A 51 -12.46 -27.65 -21.57
C VAL A 51 -13.48 -27.92 -22.68
N SER A 52 -14.40 -26.97 -22.92
CA SER A 52 -15.32 -27.07 -24.03
C SER A 52 -14.62 -26.92 -25.39
N LYS A 53 -15.10 -27.61 -26.41
CA LYS A 53 -14.61 -27.48 -27.80
C LYS A 53 -14.69 -26.03 -28.30
N ASN A 54 -15.71 -25.30 -27.86
CA ASN A 54 -15.90 -23.89 -28.20
C ASN A 54 -14.80 -23.00 -27.60
N SER A 55 -14.43 -23.22 -26.33
CA SER A 55 -13.32 -22.52 -25.68
C SER A 55 -11.97 -22.79 -26.36
N ALA A 56 -11.75 -24.02 -26.82
CA ALA A 56 -10.56 -24.37 -27.60
C ALA A 56 -10.53 -23.66 -28.96
N TYR A 57 -11.67 -23.66 -29.67
CA TYR A 57 -11.80 -22.98 -30.95
C TYR A 57 -11.56 -21.47 -30.84
N GLU A 58 -12.17 -20.80 -29.87
CA GLU A 58 -11.96 -19.38 -29.60
C GLU A 58 -10.50 -19.05 -29.26
N ALA A 59 -9.83 -19.92 -28.49
CA ALA A 59 -8.41 -19.76 -28.17
C ALA A 59 -7.54 -19.85 -29.42
N TYR A 60 -7.80 -20.83 -30.28
CA TYR A 60 -7.08 -21.04 -31.54
C TYR A 60 -7.32 -19.91 -32.54
N SER A 61 -8.56 -19.45 -32.68
CA SER A 61 -8.90 -18.29 -33.52
C SER A 61 -8.10 -17.05 -33.05
N GLY A 62 -8.05 -16.78 -31.75
CA GLY A 62 -7.25 -15.69 -31.22
C GLY A 62 -5.73 -15.85 -31.42
N LEU A 63 -5.21 -17.08 -31.47
CA LEU A 63 -3.81 -17.34 -31.79
C LEU A 63 -3.53 -17.18 -33.31
N VAL A 64 -4.52 -17.43 -34.15
CA VAL A 64 -4.42 -17.13 -35.59
C VAL A 64 -4.44 -15.63 -35.84
N ASP A 65 -5.32 -14.90 -35.17
CA ASP A 65 -5.37 -13.42 -35.26
C ASP A 65 -4.04 -12.75 -34.83
N LEU A 66 -3.29 -13.40 -33.95
CA LEU A 66 -1.96 -12.98 -33.51
C LEU A 66 -0.82 -13.47 -34.43
N GLY A 67 -1.11 -14.30 -35.46
CA GLY A 67 -0.11 -14.90 -36.33
C GLY A 67 0.74 -16.01 -35.68
N ILE A 68 0.39 -16.43 -34.46
CA ILE A 68 1.08 -17.52 -33.73
C ILE A 68 0.73 -18.87 -34.37
N LEU A 69 -0.53 -19.03 -34.78
CA LEU A 69 -0.98 -20.17 -35.55
C LEU A 69 -1.45 -19.74 -36.94
N GLU A 70 -1.41 -20.68 -37.88
CA GLU A 70 -2.01 -20.54 -39.20
C GLU A 70 -3.09 -21.61 -39.38
N SER A 71 -4.24 -21.20 -39.90
CA SER A 71 -5.34 -22.11 -40.26
C SER A 71 -5.13 -22.66 -41.65
N GLN A 72 -5.06 -24.00 -41.78
CA GLN A 72 -4.98 -24.65 -43.09
C GLN A 72 -6.36 -25.24 -43.44
N ASN A 73 -6.91 -24.86 -44.59
CA ASN A 73 -8.18 -25.36 -45.10
C ASN A 73 -8.25 -26.88 -45.05
N ARG A 74 -9.17 -27.44 -44.23
CA ARG A 74 -9.43 -28.88 -43.99
C ARG A 74 -8.28 -29.66 -43.32
N SER A 75 -7.15 -29.05 -42.96
CA SER A 75 -5.96 -29.73 -42.44
C SER A 75 -5.64 -29.40 -40.94
N GLY A 76 -6.39 -28.49 -40.30
CA GLY A 76 -6.17 -28.11 -38.92
C GLY A 76 -5.36 -26.82 -38.76
N PHE A 77 -4.57 -26.74 -37.70
CA PHE A 77 -3.76 -25.57 -37.36
C PHE A 77 -2.27 -25.94 -37.31
N THR A 78 -1.44 -25.04 -37.80
CA THR A 78 0.04 -25.14 -37.77
C THR A 78 0.65 -23.94 -37.08
N VAL A 79 1.87 -24.06 -36.58
CA VAL A 79 2.62 -22.93 -36.01
C VAL A 79 3.03 -21.96 -37.14
N GLY A 80 2.57 -20.70 -36.99
CA GLY A 80 2.79 -19.64 -38.00
C GLY A 80 4.12 -18.91 -37.87
N MET A 81 4.64 -18.77 -36.64
CA MET A 81 5.90 -18.07 -36.37
C MET A 81 6.83 -18.89 -35.48
N ASP A 82 8.12 -18.82 -35.73
CA ASP A 82 9.12 -19.24 -34.76
C ASP A 82 9.15 -18.20 -33.65
N ILE A 83 8.77 -18.59 -32.45
CA ILE A 83 9.13 -17.86 -31.26
C ILE A 83 10.59 -18.25 -31.00
N PRO A 84 11.56 -17.30 -31.05
CA PRO A 84 12.94 -17.67 -30.77
C PRO A 84 13.00 -18.30 -29.38
N GLY A 85 13.09 -19.61 -29.36
CA GLY A 85 13.43 -20.33 -28.15
C GLY A 85 14.83 -19.86 -27.76
N VAL A 86 15.02 -19.39 -26.54
CA VAL A 86 16.36 -19.35 -25.98
C VAL A 86 16.76 -20.83 -25.92
N GLU A 87 17.66 -21.27 -26.78
CA GLU A 87 18.39 -22.52 -26.58
C GLU A 87 19.17 -22.32 -25.28
N ILE A 88 18.53 -22.65 -24.16
CA ILE A 88 19.23 -22.85 -22.92
C ILE A 88 19.96 -24.18 -23.14
N GLU A 89 21.20 -24.10 -23.69
CA GLU A 89 22.10 -25.23 -23.56
C GLU A 89 22.05 -25.62 -22.08
N GLU A 90 21.61 -26.84 -21.80
CA GLU A 90 21.64 -27.45 -20.47
C GLU A 90 23.13 -27.68 -20.05
N GLN A 91 23.89 -26.62 -19.97
CA GLN A 91 25.09 -26.53 -19.16
C GLN A 91 24.74 -25.80 -17.86
N ILE A 92 23.65 -26.24 -17.21
CA ILE A 92 23.55 -26.00 -15.78
C ILE A 92 24.50 -27.02 -15.14
N GLU A 93 25.82 -26.78 -15.21
CA GLU A 93 26.71 -27.28 -14.20
C GLU A 93 26.07 -26.96 -12.86
N ASP A 94 25.94 -27.96 -12.04
CA ASP A 94 25.42 -27.86 -10.68
C ASP A 94 26.27 -26.87 -9.87
N THR A 95 26.02 -25.56 -10.10
CA THR A 95 26.66 -24.45 -9.41
C THR A 95 26.11 -24.25 -8.00
N THR A 96 25.36 -25.24 -7.47
CA THR A 96 24.91 -25.25 -6.06
C THR A 96 26.06 -25.38 -5.05
N LYS A 97 27.29 -25.54 -5.49
CA LYS A 97 28.43 -25.14 -4.67
C LYS A 97 28.54 -23.63 -4.64
N SER A 98 27.64 -23.02 -3.86
CA SER A 98 27.66 -21.63 -3.46
C SER A 98 29.11 -21.23 -3.13
N ARG A 99 29.78 -20.57 -4.08
CA ARG A 99 30.91 -19.73 -3.73
C ARG A 99 30.37 -18.72 -2.75
N SER A 100 30.82 -18.76 -1.49
CA SER A 100 30.46 -17.69 -0.55
C SER A 100 30.63 -16.35 -1.25
N PRO A 101 29.57 -15.54 -1.38
CA PRO A 101 29.68 -14.27 -2.07
C PRO A 101 30.85 -13.53 -1.41
N LYS A 102 31.73 -12.92 -2.22
CA LYS A 102 32.74 -11.99 -1.72
C LYS A 102 32.03 -11.13 -0.68
N LYS A 103 32.58 -11.05 0.55
CA LYS A 103 32.01 -10.34 1.69
C LYS A 103 31.44 -9.02 1.19
N LEU A 104 30.13 -9.00 0.90
CA LEU A 104 29.42 -7.81 0.44
C LEU A 104 29.49 -6.83 1.61
N ILE A 105 30.17 -5.72 1.43
CA ILE A 105 30.11 -4.60 2.36
C ILE A 105 28.74 -3.95 2.11
N ILE A 106 27.68 -4.60 2.57
CA ILE A 106 26.36 -4.00 2.67
C ILE A 106 26.50 -2.97 3.77
N GLY A 107 26.14 -1.70 3.46
CA GLY A 107 26.23 -0.63 4.45
C GLY A 107 25.50 -1.02 5.73
N ASN A 108 26.13 -0.83 6.87
CA ASN A 108 25.66 -1.21 8.21
C ASN A 108 24.38 -0.43 8.66
N ASN A 109 23.76 0.34 7.77
CA ASN A 109 22.62 1.20 8.08
C ASN A 109 21.26 0.62 7.66
N LEU A 110 21.21 -0.67 7.25
CA LEU A 110 19.92 -1.29 7.02
C LEU A 110 19.21 -1.48 8.36
N PRO A 111 17.92 -1.10 8.44
CA PRO A 111 17.12 -1.34 9.63
C PRO A 111 17.12 -2.84 9.95
N ASP A 112 17.17 -3.20 11.24
CA ASP A 112 16.99 -4.58 11.64
C ASP A 112 15.62 -5.07 11.15
N VAL A 113 15.63 -6.14 10.37
CA VAL A 113 14.41 -6.76 9.82
C VAL A 113 13.44 -7.18 10.94
N ASN A 114 13.99 -7.54 12.12
CA ASN A 114 13.20 -7.90 13.30
C ASN A 114 12.46 -6.72 13.94
N MET A 115 12.83 -5.49 13.62
CA MET A 115 12.12 -4.27 14.07
C MET A 115 10.96 -3.86 13.15
N ARG A 116 10.69 -4.61 12.10
CA ARG A 116 9.50 -4.41 11.28
C ARG A 116 8.32 -5.15 11.89
N ALA A 117 7.13 -4.54 11.87
CA ALA A 117 5.89 -5.28 12.07
C ALA A 117 5.70 -6.21 10.86
N ILE A 118 6.32 -7.39 10.92
CA ILE A 118 6.19 -8.38 9.86
C ILE A 118 4.85 -9.06 10.05
N LEU A 119 3.89 -8.63 9.24
CA LEU A 119 2.65 -9.37 9.09
C LEU A 119 3.01 -10.77 8.55
N PRO A 120 2.56 -11.87 9.16
CA PRO A 120 2.77 -13.21 8.64
C PRO A 120 2.30 -13.28 7.18
N LYS A 121 3.06 -13.96 6.30
CA LYS A 121 2.70 -14.08 4.88
C LYS A 121 1.30 -14.67 4.67
N ASN A 122 0.88 -15.54 5.57
CA ASN A 122 -0.43 -16.18 5.60
C ASN A 122 -1.42 -15.49 6.55
N TRP A 123 -1.31 -14.17 6.77
CA TRP A 123 -2.17 -13.44 7.70
C TRP A 123 -3.66 -13.59 7.42
N THR A 124 -4.04 -13.84 6.16
CA THR A 124 -5.45 -14.07 5.73
C THR A 124 -6.02 -15.39 6.21
N GLU A 125 -5.19 -16.33 6.65
CA GLU A 125 -5.62 -17.63 7.19
C GLU A 125 -5.97 -17.56 8.69
N TYR A 126 -5.60 -16.47 9.35
CA TYR A 126 -5.96 -16.26 10.76
C TYR A 126 -7.43 -15.90 10.88
N GLU A 127 -8.06 -16.46 11.91
CA GLU A 127 -9.52 -16.27 12.11
C GLU A 127 -9.86 -14.82 12.48
N PHE A 128 -8.99 -14.18 13.30
CA PHE A 128 -9.17 -12.81 13.79
C PHE A 128 -7.93 -11.95 13.53
N PRO A 129 -7.70 -11.50 12.29
CA PRO A 129 -6.52 -10.71 11.94
C PRO A 129 -6.75 -9.22 12.25
N PHE A 130 -6.63 -8.80 13.52
CA PHE A 130 -6.72 -7.41 13.92
C PHE A 130 -5.45 -6.62 13.54
N VAL A 131 -5.13 -6.61 12.27
CA VAL A 131 -3.94 -6.01 11.70
C VAL A 131 -4.25 -4.71 10.98
N TYR A 132 -3.25 -3.84 10.90
CA TYR A 132 -3.35 -2.57 10.23
C TYR A 132 -2.99 -2.65 8.74
N ASN A 133 -3.43 -1.64 7.98
CA ASN A 133 -3.11 -1.45 6.57
C ASN A 133 -3.68 -2.51 5.61
N GLN A 134 -4.64 -3.29 6.06
CA GLN A 134 -5.38 -4.23 5.20
C GLN A 134 -6.78 -3.70 4.95
N ILE A 135 -7.31 -3.96 3.77
CA ILE A 135 -8.68 -3.63 3.40
C ILE A 135 -9.53 -4.91 3.38
N ASP A 136 -10.79 -4.75 3.64
CA ASP A 136 -11.76 -5.80 3.37
C ASP A 136 -11.99 -5.90 1.86
N THR A 137 -11.57 -7.00 1.26
CA THR A 137 -11.63 -7.21 -0.19
C THR A 137 -13.04 -7.20 -0.74
N GLU A 138 -14.05 -7.58 0.07
CA GLU A 138 -15.45 -7.54 -0.32
C GLU A 138 -16.01 -6.12 -0.46
N LEU A 139 -15.35 -5.15 0.18
CA LEU A 139 -15.74 -3.76 0.09
C LEU A 139 -15.18 -3.05 -1.14
N PHE A 140 -14.17 -3.63 -1.79
CA PHE A 140 -13.52 -2.99 -2.93
C PHE A 140 -14.47 -2.89 -4.14
N PRO A 141 -14.65 -1.70 -4.77
CA PRO A 141 -15.62 -1.47 -5.84
C PRO A 141 -15.07 -2.00 -7.18
N ILE A 142 -14.90 -3.31 -7.30
CA ILE A 142 -14.20 -3.96 -8.40
C ILE A 142 -14.81 -3.65 -9.78
N GLU A 143 -16.13 -3.56 -9.90
CA GLU A 143 -16.78 -3.31 -11.19
C GLU A 143 -16.51 -1.88 -11.68
N ALA A 144 -16.62 -0.89 -10.80
CA ALA A 144 -16.27 0.49 -11.13
C ALA A 144 -14.78 0.64 -11.48
N TRP A 145 -13.91 -0.07 -10.77
CA TRP A 145 -12.48 -0.08 -11.06
C TRP A 145 -12.16 -0.73 -12.41
N ARG A 146 -12.82 -1.85 -12.75
CA ARG A 146 -12.70 -2.51 -14.06
C ARG A 146 -13.15 -1.60 -15.20
N GLU A 147 -14.27 -0.92 -15.04
CA GLU A 147 -14.78 0.03 -16.03
C GLU A 147 -13.75 1.14 -16.29
N CYS A 148 -13.25 1.81 -15.25
CA CYS A 148 -12.24 2.85 -15.37
C CYS A 148 -10.94 2.33 -16.00
N SER A 149 -10.48 1.13 -15.60
CA SER A 149 -9.29 0.50 -16.18
C SER A 149 -9.48 0.20 -17.67
N ARG A 150 -10.66 -0.26 -18.09
CA ARG A 150 -10.96 -0.50 -19.51
C ARG A 150 -10.95 0.80 -20.31
N LEU A 151 -11.46 1.89 -19.75
CA LEU A 151 -11.41 3.21 -20.39
C LEU A 151 -9.99 3.75 -20.49
N ALA A 152 -9.19 3.60 -19.44
CA ALA A 152 -7.78 4.00 -19.43
C ALA A 152 -6.92 3.22 -20.44
N LEU A 153 -7.33 2.01 -20.83
CA LEU A 153 -6.70 1.21 -21.90
C LEU A 153 -7.30 1.46 -23.27
N GLY A 154 -8.29 2.35 -23.39
CA GLY A 154 -8.93 2.68 -24.67
C GLY A 154 -8.00 3.43 -25.63
N ARG A 155 -8.35 3.42 -26.93
CA ARG A 155 -7.55 4.07 -27.98
C ARG A 155 -7.28 5.56 -27.73
N ASN A 156 -8.21 6.27 -27.11
CA ASN A 156 -8.06 7.71 -26.85
C ASN A 156 -7.01 7.97 -25.73
N ALA A 157 -6.84 7.05 -24.80
CA ALA A 157 -5.85 7.15 -23.73
C ALA A 157 -4.46 6.58 -24.13
N LEU A 158 -4.38 5.86 -25.26
CA LEU A 158 -3.15 5.21 -25.73
C LEU A 158 -1.93 6.15 -25.76
N PRO A 159 -2.00 7.39 -26.29
CA PRO A 159 -0.86 8.30 -26.31
C PRO A 159 -0.36 8.69 -24.91
N LEU A 160 -1.21 8.66 -23.88
CA LEU A 160 -0.88 9.07 -22.52
C LEU A 160 0.02 8.07 -21.80
N TRP A 161 -0.01 6.80 -22.17
CA TRP A 161 0.77 5.77 -21.50
C TRP A 161 1.72 4.96 -22.42
N THR A 162 1.76 5.28 -23.73
CA THR A 162 2.77 4.74 -24.67
C THR A 162 3.99 5.66 -24.80
N SER A 163 3.92 6.89 -24.29
CA SER A 163 5.04 7.83 -24.26
C SER A 163 5.61 7.96 -22.85
N GLU A 164 6.90 8.26 -22.74
CA GLU A 164 7.55 8.51 -21.46
C GLU A 164 7.24 9.94 -20.97
N ALA A 165 6.48 10.07 -19.89
CA ALA A 165 6.05 11.35 -19.31
C ALA A 165 6.81 11.64 -18.01
N VAL A 166 8.15 11.82 -18.09
CA VAL A 166 9.00 11.99 -16.90
C VAL A 166 8.68 13.26 -16.12
N ASP A 167 8.40 14.34 -16.84
CA ASP A 167 8.25 15.69 -16.27
C ASP A 167 6.79 16.09 -16.01
N VAL A 168 5.84 15.28 -16.45
CA VAL A 168 4.40 15.60 -16.38
C VAL A 168 3.65 14.48 -15.67
N ASP A 169 2.78 14.83 -14.75
CA ASP A 169 1.81 13.92 -14.15
C ASP A 169 0.50 13.98 -14.96
N CYS A 170 -0.38 12.98 -14.80
CA CYS A 170 -1.69 12.98 -15.43
C CYS A 170 -2.49 14.24 -15.03
N PRO A 171 -2.79 15.16 -16.00
CA PRO A 171 -3.46 16.43 -15.67
C PRO A 171 -4.84 16.22 -15.05
N ASP A 172 -5.59 15.21 -15.55
CA ASP A 172 -6.91 14.89 -15.02
C ASP A 172 -6.83 14.40 -13.57
N LEU A 173 -5.80 13.61 -13.21
CA LEU A 173 -5.59 13.21 -11.83
C LEU A 173 -5.29 14.41 -10.94
N ILE A 174 -4.39 15.31 -11.36
CA ILE A 174 -4.06 16.54 -10.63
C ILE A 174 -5.33 17.37 -10.42
N PHE A 175 -6.13 17.55 -11.47
CA PHE A 175 -7.40 18.26 -11.39
C PHE A 175 -8.36 17.63 -10.37
N GLN A 176 -8.56 16.32 -10.42
CA GLN A 176 -9.44 15.61 -9.48
C GLN A 176 -8.94 15.67 -8.04
N LEU A 177 -7.62 15.55 -7.81
CA LEU A 177 -7.03 15.71 -6.48
C LEU A 177 -7.32 17.09 -5.91
N ARG A 178 -7.15 18.15 -6.70
CA ARG A 178 -7.41 19.55 -6.29
C ARG A 178 -8.87 19.77 -5.93
N GLN A 179 -9.79 19.34 -6.81
CA GLN A 179 -11.22 19.61 -6.66
C GLN A 179 -11.89 18.79 -5.56
N ARG A 180 -11.38 17.62 -5.25
CA ARG A 180 -12.03 16.68 -4.32
C ARG A 180 -11.23 16.49 -3.04
N LEU A 181 -10.06 15.83 -3.11
CA LEU A 181 -9.32 15.44 -1.92
C LEU A 181 -8.72 16.64 -1.18
N LEU A 182 -8.03 17.53 -1.91
CA LEU A 182 -7.36 18.69 -1.30
C LEU A 182 -8.41 19.72 -0.82
N HIS A 183 -9.45 19.97 -1.63
CA HIS A 183 -10.55 20.84 -1.23
C HIS A 183 -11.23 20.35 0.07
N TYR A 184 -11.47 19.05 0.17
CA TYR A 184 -12.05 18.44 1.38
C TYR A 184 -11.16 18.63 2.63
N ARG A 185 -9.86 18.79 2.45
CA ARG A 185 -8.88 19.08 3.50
C ARG A 185 -8.62 20.57 3.70
N GLY A 186 -9.32 21.44 2.98
CA GLY A 186 -9.13 22.89 3.01
C GLY A 186 -7.84 23.36 2.36
N ILE A 187 -7.18 22.53 1.57
CA ILE A 187 -5.93 22.85 0.88
C ILE A 187 -6.27 23.44 -0.50
N ASN A 188 -5.76 24.64 -0.77
CA ASN A 188 -5.78 25.24 -2.09
C ASN A 188 -4.35 25.22 -2.65
N ALA A 189 -4.13 24.44 -3.70
CA ALA A 189 -2.81 24.26 -4.32
C ALA A 189 -2.88 24.47 -5.84
N GLY A 190 -1.83 25.06 -6.42
CA GLY A 190 -1.59 25.10 -7.85
C GLY A 190 -1.25 23.73 -8.42
N GLU A 191 -1.30 23.58 -9.74
CA GLU A 191 -0.89 22.33 -10.40
C GLU A 191 0.61 22.08 -10.25
N ASP A 192 1.39 23.16 -10.26
CA ASP A 192 2.84 23.18 -10.05
C ASP A 192 3.27 22.93 -8.59
N GLU A 193 2.32 22.89 -7.66
CA GLU A 193 2.55 22.57 -6.25
C GLU A 193 2.22 21.12 -5.89
N ILE A 194 1.90 20.27 -6.90
CA ILE A 194 1.52 18.87 -6.70
C ILE A 194 2.48 17.95 -7.46
N LEU A 195 2.89 16.85 -6.82
CA LEU A 195 3.69 15.78 -7.42
C LEU A 195 3.07 14.43 -7.11
N ILE A 196 2.73 13.65 -8.14
CA ILE A 196 2.25 12.29 -7.96
C ILE A 196 3.41 11.35 -7.61
N THR A 197 3.18 10.43 -6.68
CA THR A 197 4.19 9.48 -6.19
C THR A 197 3.66 8.05 -6.17
N VAL A 198 4.58 7.08 -6.07
CA VAL A 198 4.24 5.65 -5.90
C VAL A 198 3.89 5.39 -4.42
N GLY A 199 2.78 5.98 -3.97
CA GLY A 199 2.31 5.97 -2.58
C GLY A 199 3.10 6.90 -1.65
N ALA A 200 2.61 7.06 -0.41
CA ALA A 200 3.21 7.93 0.60
C ALA A 200 4.66 7.55 0.94
N GLN A 201 5.00 6.26 0.96
CA GLN A 201 6.37 5.81 1.26
C GLN A 201 7.40 6.35 0.25
N HIS A 202 7.03 6.42 -1.05
CA HIS A 202 7.88 7.04 -2.06
C HIS A 202 7.96 8.57 -1.88
N ALA A 203 6.87 9.22 -1.49
CA ALA A 203 6.88 10.64 -1.14
C ALA A 203 7.88 10.93 -0.01
N LEU A 204 7.85 10.12 1.06
CA LEU A 204 8.78 10.24 2.18
C LEU A 204 10.24 9.96 1.77
N CYS A 205 10.47 9.01 0.84
CA CYS A 205 11.79 8.75 0.27
C CYS A 205 12.35 9.97 -0.48
N ILE A 206 11.54 10.60 -1.33
CA ILE A 206 11.90 11.82 -2.05
C ILE A 206 12.25 12.94 -1.07
N ILE A 207 11.39 13.18 -0.07
CA ILE A 207 11.61 14.23 0.94
C ILE A 207 12.87 13.95 1.75
N SER A 208 13.09 12.70 2.16
CA SER A 208 14.31 12.29 2.87
C SER A 208 15.59 12.58 2.07
N THR A 209 15.53 12.34 0.76
CA THR A 209 16.65 12.63 -0.16
C THR A 209 16.87 14.12 -0.32
N LEU A 210 15.81 14.93 -0.46
CA LEU A 210 15.90 16.39 -0.57
C LEU A 210 16.63 17.02 0.61
N PHE A 211 16.38 16.54 1.81
CA PHE A 211 16.94 17.08 3.05
C PHE A 211 18.14 16.29 3.58
N ALA A 212 18.74 15.40 2.79
CA ALA A 212 19.83 14.53 3.23
C ALA A 212 21.11 15.31 3.64
N GLN A 213 21.35 16.48 3.04
CA GLN A 213 22.52 17.31 3.34
C GLN A 213 22.35 18.20 4.58
N ASP A 214 21.14 18.38 5.08
CA ASP A 214 20.88 19.12 6.30
C ASP A 214 21.18 18.24 7.52
N SER A 215 22.19 18.61 8.32
CA SER A 215 22.63 17.85 9.49
C SER A 215 21.74 18.01 10.72
N ARG A 216 20.81 18.96 10.71
CA ARG A 216 19.86 19.14 11.82
C ARG A 216 19.00 17.89 12.02
N PRO A 217 18.55 17.59 13.24
CA PRO A 217 17.72 16.41 13.50
C PRO A 217 16.33 16.53 12.88
N ILE A 218 15.69 15.38 12.70
CA ILE A 218 14.26 15.26 12.41
C ILE A 218 13.51 15.14 13.73
N ALA A 219 12.60 16.06 14.02
CA ALA A 219 11.66 15.90 15.12
C ALA A 219 10.60 14.87 14.71
N PHE A 220 10.47 13.78 15.46
CA PHE A 220 9.67 12.62 15.08
C PHE A 220 8.74 12.20 16.22
N GLU A 221 7.45 11.95 15.92
CA GLU A 221 6.47 11.44 16.90
C GLU A 221 6.96 10.15 17.56
N ASN A 222 6.82 10.05 18.88
CA ASN A 222 7.18 8.88 19.67
C ASN A 222 6.09 8.54 20.72
N PRO A 223 5.27 7.48 20.48
CA PRO A 223 5.36 6.52 19.40
C PRO A 223 4.99 7.14 18.04
N GLY A 224 5.50 6.55 16.94
CA GLY A 224 5.29 7.06 15.59
C GLY A 224 5.42 5.99 14.51
N TYR A 225 5.27 6.38 13.25
CA TYR A 225 5.28 5.49 12.11
C TYR A 225 6.68 4.93 11.83
N GLN A 226 6.86 3.66 12.14
CA GLN A 226 8.16 3.00 12.14
C GLN A 226 8.81 2.94 10.75
N GLU A 227 8.04 2.76 9.66
CA GLU A 227 8.59 2.68 8.30
C GLU A 227 9.17 4.04 7.86
N ALA A 228 8.54 5.16 8.24
CA ALA A 228 9.11 6.49 8.01
C ALA A 228 10.41 6.67 8.83
N ARG A 229 10.42 6.22 10.09
CA ARG A 229 11.61 6.25 10.94
C ARG A 229 12.77 5.43 10.34
N HIS A 230 12.50 4.21 9.88
CA HIS A 230 13.51 3.35 9.24
C HIS A 230 14.03 3.98 7.95
N LEU A 231 13.15 4.58 7.15
CA LEU A 231 13.52 5.27 5.94
C LEU A 231 14.44 6.46 6.24
N PHE A 232 14.11 7.29 7.24
CA PHE A 232 14.95 8.42 7.62
C PHE A 232 16.32 7.96 8.14
N HIS A 233 16.38 6.86 8.89
CA HIS A 233 17.64 6.24 9.29
C HIS A 233 18.49 5.75 8.11
N LEU A 234 17.87 5.17 7.10
CA LEU A 234 18.56 4.69 5.89
C LEU A 234 19.32 5.84 5.21
N TYR A 235 18.75 7.04 5.21
CA TYR A 235 19.38 8.25 4.69
C TYR A 235 20.28 8.98 5.71
N ARG A 236 20.71 8.29 6.78
CA ARG A 236 21.59 8.80 7.84
C ARG A 236 21.07 10.06 8.54
N ASN A 237 19.78 10.24 8.54
CA ASN A 237 19.17 11.35 9.27
C ASN A 237 19.19 11.07 10.77
N ASN A 238 19.57 12.08 11.56
CA ASN A 238 19.44 12.03 13.00
C ASN A 238 17.99 12.27 13.41
N ILE A 239 17.45 11.42 14.31
CA ILE A 239 16.06 11.51 14.77
C ILE A 239 16.04 11.98 16.22
N ALA A 240 15.28 13.04 16.48
CA ALA A 240 14.95 13.50 17.81
C ALA A 240 13.50 13.05 18.14
N PRO A 241 13.30 12.02 18.97
CA PRO A 241 11.99 11.55 19.34
C PRO A 241 11.26 12.59 20.20
N VAL A 242 10.04 12.94 19.83
CA VAL A 242 9.19 13.89 20.54
C VAL A 242 7.97 13.13 21.11
N PRO A 243 7.70 13.23 22.43
CA PRO A 243 6.61 12.49 23.05
C PRO A 243 5.24 12.82 22.44
N VAL A 244 4.40 11.80 22.35
CA VAL A 244 3.00 11.87 21.97
C VAL A 244 2.15 11.59 23.22
N ASP A 245 1.16 12.42 23.48
CA ASP A 245 0.18 12.25 24.55
C ASP A 245 -1.25 12.15 23.99
N ALA A 246 -2.26 12.33 24.85
CA ALA A 246 -3.68 12.29 24.47
C ALA A 246 -4.10 13.35 23.42
N HIS A 247 -3.22 14.28 23.11
CA HIS A 247 -3.43 15.37 22.15
C HIS A 247 -2.45 15.34 20.94
N GLY A 248 -1.75 14.23 20.75
CA GLY A 248 -0.72 14.10 19.72
C GLY A 248 0.65 14.58 20.19
N LEU A 249 1.55 14.91 19.26
CA LEU A 249 2.88 15.40 19.58
C LEU A 249 2.81 16.66 20.49
N ASP A 250 3.67 16.67 21.53
CA ASP A 250 3.82 17.83 22.41
C ASP A 250 4.76 18.88 21.79
N PRO A 251 4.25 20.02 21.30
CA PRO A 251 5.08 21.03 20.68
C PRO A 251 6.12 21.63 21.63
N SER A 252 5.90 21.61 22.96
CA SER A 252 6.83 22.15 23.94
C SER A 252 8.16 21.39 23.96
N LYS A 253 8.14 20.11 23.53
CA LYS A 253 9.27 19.18 23.49
C LYS A 253 10.00 19.14 22.15
N LEU A 254 9.58 19.94 21.16
CA LEU A 254 10.32 20.07 19.93
C LEU A 254 11.74 20.60 20.21
N PRO A 255 12.78 20.08 19.52
CA PRO A 255 14.12 20.62 19.59
C PRO A 255 14.14 22.10 19.23
N LYS A 256 15.14 22.85 19.73
CA LYS A 256 15.30 24.25 19.31
C LYS A 256 15.65 24.38 17.84
N GLU A 257 16.45 23.45 17.34
CA GLU A 257 16.86 23.33 15.94
C GLU A 257 16.47 21.95 15.38
N PHE A 258 15.80 21.94 14.27
CA PHE A 258 15.45 20.73 13.51
C PHE A 258 15.27 21.11 12.04
N LYS A 259 15.44 20.13 11.13
CA LYS A 259 15.24 20.37 9.69
C LYS A 259 13.78 20.26 9.29
N PHE A 260 13.11 19.24 9.83
CA PHE A 260 11.66 19.13 9.72
C PHE A 260 11.08 18.32 10.90
N ALA A 261 9.80 18.54 11.16
CA ALA A 261 9.00 17.71 12.05
C ALA A 261 8.10 16.78 11.22
N TYR A 262 8.21 15.47 11.46
CA TYR A 262 7.30 14.48 10.86
C TYR A 262 6.10 14.24 11.77
N LEU A 263 4.89 14.50 11.26
CA LEU A 263 3.65 14.51 12.03
C LEU A 263 2.53 13.80 11.28
N THR A 264 1.64 13.18 12.05
CA THR A 264 0.37 12.62 11.58
C THR A 264 -0.82 13.30 12.30
N PRO A 265 -1.03 14.63 12.13
CA PRO A 265 -1.86 15.45 13.03
C PRO A 265 -3.37 15.22 12.85
N GLY A 266 -3.79 14.69 11.70
CA GLY A 266 -5.18 14.34 11.42
C GLY A 266 -5.62 13.12 12.20
N CYS A 267 -4.74 12.12 12.27
CA CYS A 267 -4.92 10.86 12.96
C CYS A 267 -3.53 10.32 13.30
N GLN A 268 -3.10 10.54 14.55
CA GLN A 268 -1.74 10.20 14.98
C GLN A 268 -1.49 8.69 14.87
N PHE A 269 -0.41 8.32 14.25
CA PHE A 269 0.01 6.93 14.14
C PHE A 269 1.00 6.56 15.26
N PRO A 270 0.75 5.53 16.11
CA PRO A 270 -0.32 4.54 16.03
C PRO A 270 -1.51 4.81 16.98
N THR A 271 -1.52 5.90 17.74
CA THR A 271 -2.45 6.12 18.86
C THR A 271 -3.85 6.57 18.44
N MET A 272 -4.02 6.96 17.17
CA MET A 272 -5.28 7.42 16.56
C MET A 272 -5.82 8.72 17.17
N VAL A 273 -5.04 9.45 17.95
CA VAL A 273 -5.45 10.75 18.50
C VAL A 273 -5.37 11.84 17.43
N THR A 274 -6.27 12.84 17.54
CA THR A 274 -6.28 14.00 16.64
C THR A 274 -5.69 15.21 17.33
N MET A 275 -4.70 15.85 16.70
CA MET A 275 -4.05 17.04 17.24
C MET A 275 -5.03 18.22 17.28
N PRO A 276 -5.22 18.87 18.44
CA PRO A 276 -6.09 20.03 18.59
C PRO A 276 -5.48 21.27 17.90
N GLU A 277 -6.34 22.24 17.61
CA GLU A 277 -5.97 23.44 16.84
C GLU A 277 -4.83 24.23 17.49
N SER A 278 -4.90 24.43 18.81
CA SER A 278 -3.85 25.15 19.54
C SER A 278 -2.45 24.55 19.36
N ARG A 279 -2.36 23.21 19.33
CA ARG A 279 -1.06 22.53 19.07
C ARG A 279 -0.62 22.67 17.62
N ARG A 280 -1.55 22.64 16.69
CA ARG A 280 -1.26 22.87 15.24
C ARG A 280 -0.63 24.25 15.02
N GLU A 281 -1.20 25.28 15.62
CA GLU A 281 -0.67 26.65 15.58
C GLU A 281 0.71 26.73 16.22
N MET A 282 0.90 26.12 17.40
CA MET A 282 2.21 26.08 18.08
C MET A 282 3.28 25.37 17.26
N VAL A 283 2.95 24.27 16.59
CA VAL A 283 3.89 23.52 15.73
C VAL A 283 4.31 24.37 14.53
N LEU A 284 3.35 25.03 13.86
CA LEU A 284 3.63 25.93 12.75
C LEU A 284 4.58 27.07 13.19
N GLN A 285 4.24 27.76 14.27
CA GLN A 285 5.05 28.86 14.78
C GLN A 285 6.48 28.42 15.14
N LYS A 286 6.64 27.25 15.75
CA LYS A 286 7.95 26.71 16.09
C LYS A 286 8.75 26.32 14.87
N ALA A 287 8.13 25.71 13.86
CA ALA A 287 8.80 25.38 12.61
C ALA A 287 9.26 26.64 11.89
N GLU A 288 8.44 27.67 11.80
CA GLU A 288 8.80 28.97 11.22
C GLU A 288 9.97 29.62 11.97
N THR A 289 9.92 29.63 13.31
CA THR A 289 10.99 30.21 14.15
C THR A 289 12.31 29.46 13.98
N ALA A 290 12.27 28.14 13.80
CA ALA A 290 13.44 27.28 13.59
C ALA A 290 13.96 27.30 12.12
N GLY A 291 13.26 27.97 11.20
CA GLY A 291 13.53 27.84 9.75
C GLY A 291 13.48 26.39 9.30
N ALA A 292 12.46 25.65 9.77
CA ALA A 292 12.27 24.24 9.56
C ALA A 292 10.98 23.97 8.78
N PHE A 293 10.86 22.77 8.18
CA PHE A 293 9.64 22.32 7.54
C PHE A 293 8.82 21.43 8.46
N ILE A 294 7.57 21.18 8.06
CA ILE A 294 6.69 20.17 8.64
C ILE A 294 6.32 19.19 7.54
N ILE A 295 6.50 17.90 7.77
CA ILE A 295 5.93 16.86 6.93
C ILE A 295 4.62 16.43 7.60
N GLU A 296 3.50 16.79 6.97
CA GLU A 296 2.16 16.34 7.36
C GLU A 296 1.83 15.08 6.56
N ASP A 297 1.89 13.91 7.20
CA ASP A 297 1.47 12.63 6.60
C ASP A 297 0.00 12.36 6.93
N ASP A 298 -0.85 12.47 5.93
CA ASP A 298 -2.31 12.39 6.06
C ASP A 298 -2.84 11.10 5.39
N TYR A 299 -2.63 9.99 6.07
CA TYR A 299 -2.85 8.64 5.54
C TYR A 299 -4.29 8.11 5.70
N GLU A 300 -5.10 8.66 6.60
CA GLU A 300 -6.50 8.24 6.86
C GLU A 300 -7.56 9.27 6.44
N VAL A 301 -7.29 10.00 5.37
CA VAL A 301 -8.21 11.02 4.87
C VAL A 301 -9.61 10.45 4.66
N GLY A 302 -10.57 11.00 5.41
CA GLY A 302 -11.98 10.69 5.20
C GLY A 302 -12.49 9.39 5.82
N LEU A 303 -11.66 8.59 6.51
CA LEU A 303 -12.07 7.33 7.13
C LEU A 303 -12.41 7.43 8.63
N LEU A 304 -12.46 8.63 9.18
CA LEU A 304 -12.78 8.84 10.61
C LEU A 304 -14.25 8.58 10.97
N GLY A 305 -14.99 7.89 10.12
CA GLY A 305 -16.38 7.50 10.34
C GLY A 305 -17.31 8.72 10.44
N HIS A 306 -17.97 8.85 11.58
CA HIS A 306 -18.94 9.92 11.86
C HIS A 306 -18.32 11.28 12.23
N VAL A 307 -17.00 11.34 12.39
CA VAL A 307 -16.30 12.58 12.75
C VAL A 307 -15.97 13.37 11.49
N LYS A 308 -16.43 14.62 11.41
CA LYS A 308 -16.04 15.51 10.31
C LYS A 308 -14.54 15.79 10.40
N PRO A 309 -13.75 15.51 9.35
CA PRO A 309 -12.32 15.77 9.36
C PRO A 309 -12.03 17.25 9.59
N ARG A 310 -11.03 17.53 10.41
CA ARG A 310 -10.51 18.89 10.52
C ARG A 310 -9.73 19.26 9.26
N PRO A 311 -9.67 20.53 8.90
CA PRO A 311 -8.76 20.98 7.84
C PRO A 311 -7.33 20.51 8.11
N ALA A 312 -6.57 20.24 7.06
CA ALA A 312 -5.16 19.86 7.16
C ALA A 312 -4.33 20.99 7.79
N LEU A 313 -3.18 20.65 8.37
CA LEU A 313 -2.22 21.66 8.84
C LEU A 313 -1.74 22.52 7.66
N LYS A 314 -1.52 21.91 6.49
CA LYS A 314 -1.20 22.57 5.22
C LYS A 314 -2.19 23.66 4.83
N SER A 315 -3.47 23.53 5.17
CA SER A 315 -4.48 24.55 4.85
C SER A 315 -4.26 25.90 5.57
N ARG A 316 -3.43 25.91 6.62
CA ARG A 316 -3.07 27.10 7.40
C ARG A 316 -1.68 27.63 7.08
N ASP A 317 -0.93 26.87 6.29
CA ASP A 317 0.42 27.24 5.89
C ASP A 317 0.40 28.42 4.91
N ARG A 318 0.93 29.55 5.35
CA ARG A 318 1.05 30.79 4.55
C ARG A 318 2.44 31.02 3.98
N ASN A 319 3.43 30.30 4.54
CA ASN A 319 4.87 30.57 4.29
C ASN A 319 5.56 29.43 3.52
N GLY A 320 4.81 28.41 3.06
CA GLY A 320 5.37 27.24 2.38
C GLY A 320 6.14 26.30 3.31
N THR A 321 5.84 26.35 4.61
CA THR A 321 6.51 25.56 5.66
C THR A 321 6.06 24.11 5.68
N VAL A 322 4.83 23.80 5.23
CA VAL A 322 4.25 22.46 5.30
C VAL A 322 4.39 21.73 3.97
N ILE A 323 4.99 20.56 4.01
CA ILE A 323 5.01 19.55 2.94
C ILE A 323 3.95 18.52 3.30
N TYR A 324 2.85 18.52 2.56
CA TYR A 324 1.75 17.60 2.77
C TYR A 324 1.96 16.32 1.94
N VAL A 325 1.79 15.17 2.57
CA VAL A 325 1.85 13.85 1.94
C VAL A 325 0.47 13.21 2.02
N GLY A 326 -0.11 12.96 0.85
CA GLY A 326 -1.41 12.29 0.73
C GLY A 326 -1.29 10.88 0.15
N SER A 327 -2.25 10.03 0.48
CA SER A 327 -2.30 8.64 0.01
C SER A 327 -3.71 8.18 -0.27
N LEU A 328 -3.88 7.43 -1.37
CA LEU A 328 -5.11 6.73 -1.71
C LEU A 328 -5.12 5.24 -1.27
N SER A 329 -4.03 4.80 -0.64
CA SER A 329 -3.88 3.38 -0.25
C SER A 329 -4.92 2.89 0.74
N LYS A 330 -5.45 3.76 1.59
CA LYS A 330 -6.45 3.42 2.60
C LYS A 330 -7.88 3.48 2.08
N THR A 331 -8.13 4.38 1.14
CA THR A 331 -9.46 4.58 0.56
C THR A 331 -9.71 3.73 -0.68
N LEU A 332 -8.66 3.22 -1.31
CA LEU A 332 -8.75 2.31 -2.46
C LEU A 332 -8.09 0.96 -2.13
N SER A 333 -6.78 0.87 -2.32
CA SER A 333 -6.02 -0.36 -2.03
C SER A 333 -4.56 -0.04 -1.79
N PRO A 334 -3.91 -0.71 -0.83
CA PRO A 334 -2.47 -0.57 -0.61
C PRO A 334 -1.62 -0.88 -1.86
N SER A 335 -2.09 -1.78 -2.73
CA SER A 335 -1.37 -2.24 -3.92
C SER A 335 -1.50 -1.33 -5.14
N ILE A 336 -2.45 -0.39 -5.16
CA ILE A 336 -2.59 0.61 -6.24
C ILE A 336 -1.40 1.56 -6.25
N ARG A 337 -0.74 1.78 -5.09
CA ARG A 337 0.47 2.58 -4.96
C ARG A 337 0.33 4.00 -5.51
N MET A 338 -0.76 4.68 -5.17
CA MET A 338 -1.01 6.06 -5.55
C MET A 338 -0.93 6.97 -4.32
N GLY A 339 -0.03 7.96 -4.39
CA GLY A 339 0.15 9.01 -3.40
C GLY A 339 0.57 10.31 -4.07
N PHE A 340 0.71 11.37 -3.29
CA PHE A 340 1.11 12.67 -3.81
C PHE A 340 1.75 13.54 -2.72
N ILE A 341 2.56 14.51 -3.15
CA ILE A 341 3.14 15.58 -2.32
C ILE A 341 2.46 16.88 -2.73
N VAL A 342 2.13 17.72 -1.73
CA VAL A 342 1.73 19.11 -1.95
C VAL A 342 2.67 20.03 -1.17
N ALA A 343 3.42 20.85 -1.88
CA ALA A 343 4.42 21.75 -1.30
C ALA A 343 4.62 22.98 -2.18
N HIS A 344 5.44 23.94 -1.72
CA HIS A 344 5.87 25.06 -2.54
C HIS A 344 6.51 24.57 -3.85
N ARG A 345 6.28 25.27 -4.97
CA ARG A 345 6.74 24.90 -6.32
C ARG A 345 8.22 24.55 -6.40
N ASP A 346 9.10 25.23 -5.67
CA ASP A 346 10.54 24.96 -5.70
C ASP A 346 10.89 23.61 -5.09
N ILE A 347 10.16 23.20 -4.04
CA ILE A 347 10.26 21.87 -3.44
C ILE A 347 9.76 20.82 -4.43
N ILE A 348 8.62 21.09 -5.09
CA ILE A 348 8.03 20.17 -6.08
C ILE A 348 8.96 19.99 -7.28
N ASN A 349 9.57 21.05 -7.79
CA ASN A 349 10.53 20.98 -8.89
C ASN A 349 11.73 20.11 -8.51
N SER A 350 12.32 20.31 -7.33
CA SER A 350 13.42 19.50 -6.82
C SER A 350 13.00 18.03 -6.58
N ALA A 351 11.81 17.83 -6.03
CA ALA A 351 11.22 16.51 -5.80
C ALA A 351 10.98 15.76 -7.12
N ARG A 352 10.54 16.45 -8.18
CA ARG A 352 10.35 15.90 -9.52
C ARG A 352 11.66 15.37 -10.12
N ILE A 353 12.77 16.09 -9.93
CA ILE A 353 14.10 15.62 -10.35
C ILE A 353 14.47 14.32 -9.62
N ILE A 354 14.30 14.26 -8.29
CA ILE A 354 14.60 13.04 -7.52
C ILE A 354 13.71 11.89 -7.97
N ARG A 355 12.40 12.13 -8.19
CA ARG A 355 11.47 11.13 -8.70
C ARG A 355 11.93 10.58 -10.05
N SER A 356 12.36 11.45 -10.96
CA SER A 356 12.81 11.06 -12.30
C SER A 356 14.04 10.16 -12.26
N LEU A 357 14.94 10.35 -11.28
CA LEU A 357 16.13 9.54 -11.09
C LEU A 357 15.88 8.19 -10.39
N THR A 358 14.76 8.06 -9.68
CA THR A 358 14.45 6.86 -8.90
C THR A 358 13.47 5.92 -9.61
N VAL A 359 12.30 6.43 -10.01
CA VAL A 359 11.21 5.62 -10.61
C VAL A 359 10.74 6.18 -11.95
N ARG A 360 11.40 7.20 -12.48
CA ARG A 360 10.97 7.96 -13.66
C ARG A 360 9.65 8.69 -13.39
N HIS A 361 8.52 7.99 -13.52
CA HIS A 361 7.20 8.48 -13.17
C HIS A 361 6.32 7.31 -12.64
N PRO A 362 5.29 7.58 -11.86
CA PRO A 362 4.29 6.56 -11.51
C PRO A 362 3.58 6.04 -12.76
N PRO A 363 3.15 4.76 -12.81
CA PRO A 363 2.52 4.17 -13.99
C PRO A 363 1.33 5.00 -14.49
N SER A 364 1.40 5.47 -15.73
CA SER A 364 0.39 6.37 -16.32
C SER A 364 -1.00 5.73 -16.37
N ILE A 365 -1.09 4.42 -16.69
CA ILE A 365 -2.36 3.67 -16.69
C ILE A 365 -3.04 3.74 -15.32
N VAL A 366 -2.28 3.64 -14.22
CA VAL A 366 -2.84 3.70 -12.87
C VAL A 366 -3.29 5.12 -12.53
N GLN A 367 -2.54 6.14 -12.98
CA GLN A 367 -2.94 7.55 -12.83
C GLN A 367 -4.26 7.83 -13.57
N GLU A 368 -4.36 7.41 -14.84
CA GLU A 368 -5.57 7.57 -15.66
C GLU A 368 -6.78 6.83 -15.07
N THR A 369 -6.60 5.55 -14.68
CA THR A 369 -7.66 4.78 -14.03
C THR A 369 -8.14 5.49 -12.76
N THR A 370 -7.21 6.01 -11.95
CA THR A 370 -7.54 6.73 -10.72
C THR A 370 -8.25 8.05 -11.01
N ALA A 371 -7.80 8.79 -12.01
CA ALA A 371 -8.44 10.04 -12.44
C ALA A 371 -9.91 9.81 -12.86
N MET A 372 -10.16 8.80 -13.69
CA MET A 372 -11.51 8.41 -14.11
C MET A 372 -12.38 7.96 -12.93
N PHE A 373 -11.81 7.17 -12.01
CA PHE A 373 -12.52 6.70 -10.83
C PHE A 373 -12.96 7.86 -9.92
N LEU A 374 -12.11 8.88 -9.78
CA LEU A 374 -12.45 10.13 -9.08
C LEU A 374 -13.47 10.95 -9.87
N ALA A 375 -13.25 11.15 -11.17
CA ALA A 375 -14.10 11.98 -12.03
C ALA A 375 -15.54 11.47 -12.09
N HIS A 376 -15.76 10.16 -12.18
CA HIS A 376 -17.08 9.55 -12.19
C HIS A 376 -17.75 9.52 -10.81
N GLY A 377 -17.10 10.01 -9.75
CA GLY A 377 -17.65 10.05 -8.39
C GLY A 377 -17.64 8.68 -7.69
N TYR A 378 -17.05 7.65 -8.28
CA TYR A 378 -17.00 6.31 -7.68
C TYR A 378 -16.23 6.29 -6.36
N HIS A 379 -15.20 7.12 -6.24
CA HIS A 379 -14.46 7.28 -4.99
C HIS A 379 -15.33 7.84 -3.87
N ASP A 380 -16.16 8.84 -4.16
CA ASP A 380 -17.00 9.47 -3.13
C ASP A 380 -18.07 8.50 -2.63
N VAL A 381 -18.69 7.74 -3.55
CA VAL A 381 -19.65 6.68 -3.21
C VAL A 381 -18.99 5.59 -2.36
N HIS A 382 -17.81 5.14 -2.78
CA HIS A 382 -17.05 4.14 -2.05
C HIS A 382 -16.63 4.62 -0.66
N LEU A 383 -16.14 5.84 -0.56
CA LEU A 383 -15.73 6.45 0.71
C LEU A 383 -16.90 6.59 1.69
N ASN A 384 -18.09 6.95 1.22
CA ASN A 384 -19.28 7.02 2.04
C ASN A 384 -19.68 5.63 2.57
N LYS A 385 -19.63 4.59 1.72
CA LYS A 385 -19.85 3.20 2.14
C LYS A 385 -18.84 2.75 3.19
N LEU A 386 -17.55 3.05 2.99
CA LEU A 386 -16.51 2.73 3.96
C LEU A 386 -16.74 3.42 5.31
N ARG A 387 -17.11 4.71 5.31
CA ARG A 387 -17.41 5.48 6.53
C ARG A 387 -18.52 4.83 7.33
N GLU A 388 -19.58 4.41 6.69
CA GLU A 388 -20.72 3.77 7.32
C GLU A 388 -20.33 2.45 7.98
N ILE A 389 -19.65 1.56 7.24
CA ILE A 389 -19.18 0.27 7.72
C ILE A 389 -18.14 0.43 8.83
N TYR A 390 -17.15 1.31 8.66
CA TYR A 390 -16.10 1.52 9.66
C TYR A 390 -16.64 2.22 10.91
N SER A 391 -17.64 3.09 10.79
CA SER A 391 -18.35 3.64 11.94
C SER A 391 -19.03 2.54 12.75
N GLN A 392 -19.73 1.62 12.09
CA GLN A 392 -20.36 0.47 12.73
C GLN A 392 -19.32 -0.44 13.43
N ARG A 393 -18.24 -0.81 12.69
CA ARG A 393 -17.16 -1.62 13.26
C ARG A 393 -16.49 -0.93 14.44
N TRP A 394 -16.27 0.39 14.37
CA TRP A 394 -15.69 1.17 15.45
C TRP A 394 -16.54 1.12 16.72
N HIS A 395 -17.87 1.28 16.60
CA HIS A 395 -18.79 1.17 17.74
C HIS A 395 -18.78 -0.24 18.33
N THR A 396 -18.79 -1.27 17.49
CA THR A 396 -18.71 -2.67 17.93
C THR A 396 -17.40 -2.93 18.68
N MET A 397 -16.27 -2.49 18.12
CA MET A 397 -14.95 -2.58 18.76
C MET A 397 -14.94 -1.89 20.12
N ARG A 398 -15.43 -0.64 20.21
CA ARG A 398 -15.46 0.14 21.45
C ARG A 398 -16.29 -0.53 22.55
N GLN A 399 -17.47 -1.06 22.19
CA GLN A 399 -18.32 -1.80 23.12
C GLN A 399 -17.67 -3.12 23.55
N GLY A 400 -17.11 -3.85 22.60
CA GLY A 400 -16.43 -5.12 22.84
C GLY A 400 -15.18 -4.95 23.71
N ILE A 401 -14.35 -3.93 23.46
CA ILE A 401 -13.19 -3.61 24.31
C ILE A 401 -13.63 -3.36 25.76
N LYS A 402 -14.67 -2.55 25.97
CA LYS A 402 -15.18 -2.29 27.32
C LYS A 402 -15.69 -3.57 28.00
N LYS A 403 -16.27 -4.50 27.25
CA LYS A 403 -16.86 -5.73 27.78
C LYS A 403 -15.83 -6.83 28.04
N TYR A 404 -14.96 -7.08 27.06
CA TYR A 404 -14.06 -8.25 27.06
C TYR A 404 -12.63 -7.92 27.48
N LEU A 405 -12.22 -6.65 27.41
CA LEU A 405 -10.85 -6.20 27.69
C LEU A 405 -10.78 -5.16 28.79
N PRO A 406 -11.45 -5.34 29.96
CA PRO A 406 -11.57 -4.30 30.99
C PRO A 406 -10.23 -3.91 31.64
N MET A 407 -9.21 -4.78 31.58
CA MET A 407 -7.87 -4.50 32.11
C MET A 407 -7.06 -3.56 31.23
N PHE A 408 -7.45 -3.36 29.96
CA PHE A 408 -6.74 -2.49 29.03
C PHE A 408 -7.42 -1.14 28.90
N SER A 409 -6.63 -0.07 28.96
CA SER A 409 -7.10 1.29 28.77
C SER A 409 -7.04 1.65 27.26
N PRO A 410 -8.17 1.94 26.60
CA PRO A 410 -8.15 2.45 25.25
C PRO A 410 -7.62 3.88 25.23
N GLY A 411 -6.83 4.21 24.19
CA GLY A 411 -6.39 5.57 23.92
C GLY A 411 -7.56 6.52 23.59
N HIS A 412 -7.25 7.81 23.44
CA HIS A 412 -8.24 8.88 23.20
C HIS A 412 -8.67 8.99 21.74
N ALA A 413 -8.71 7.88 20.99
CA ALA A 413 -9.18 7.88 19.62
C ALA A 413 -10.67 8.26 19.53
N VAL A 414 -11.00 9.13 18.59
CA VAL A 414 -12.39 9.53 18.30
C VAL A 414 -12.95 8.90 17.03
N GLY A 415 -12.12 8.14 16.32
CA GLY A 415 -12.44 7.47 15.05
C GLY A 415 -11.21 6.76 14.48
N GLY A 416 -11.25 6.42 13.20
CA GLY A 416 -10.18 5.71 12.51
C GLY A 416 -10.44 4.21 12.35
N THR A 417 -9.41 3.47 11.95
CA THR A 417 -9.50 2.04 11.60
C THR A 417 -8.82 1.11 12.61
N SER A 418 -8.35 1.64 13.75
CA SER A 418 -7.72 0.85 14.80
C SER A 418 -7.90 1.46 16.19
N PHE A 419 -7.60 0.67 17.23
CA PHE A 419 -7.52 1.10 18.62
C PHE A 419 -6.12 0.86 19.15
N TRP A 420 -5.63 1.83 19.94
CA TRP A 420 -4.43 1.71 20.75
C TRP A 420 -4.82 1.37 22.17
N LEU A 421 -4.32 0.26 22.71
CA LEU A 421 -4.64 -0.24 24.02
C LEU A 421 -3.38 -0.28 24.89
N SER A 422 -3.51 0.08 26.16
CA SER A 422 -2.42 0.00 27.14
C SER A 422 -2.85 -0.86 28.33
N GLY A 423 -2.00 -1.82 28.68
CA GLY A 423 -2.14 -2.66 29.84
C GLY A 423 -1.40 -2.11 31.06
N PRO A 424 -1.38 -2.85 32.19
CA PRO A 424 -0.58 -2.54 33.35
C PRO A 424 0.92 -2.38 33.00
N PRO A 425 1.72 -1.69 33.83
CA PRO A 425 3.14 -1.46 33.55
C PRO A 425 3.96 -2.72 33.32
N GLU A 426 3.64 -3.83 34.01
CA GLU A 426 4.28 -5.13 33.94
C GLU A 426 3.86 -5.97 32.72
N PHE A 427 2.82 -5.56 32.01
CA PHE A 427 2.30 -6.27 30.84
C PHE A 427 3.27 -6.20 29.67
N ASP A 428 3.61 -7.37 29.08
CA ASP A 428 4.41 -7.46 27.85
C ASP A 428 3.51 -7.80 26.64
N ALA A 429 3.22 -6.80 25.82
CA ALA A 429 2.39 -6.95 24.62
C ALA A 429 3.02 -7.83 23.55
N HIS A 430 4.36 -7.99 23.53
CA HIS A 430 5.04 -8.85 22.59
C HIS A 430 4.77 -10.32 22.88
N ASP A 431 4.96 -10.71 24.14
CA ASP A 431 4.66 -12.09 24.61
C ASP A 431 3.18 -12.41 24.43
N PHE A 432 2.32 -11.45 24.79
CA PHE A 432 0.88 -11.57 24.61
C PHE A 432 0.47 -11.78 23.14
N ALA A 433 1.08 -11.02 22.20
CA ALA A 433 0.82 -11.18 20.77
C ALA A 433 1.24 -12.57 20.25
N GLN A 434 2.35 -13.14 20.76
CA GLN A 434 2.78 -14.49 20.38
C GLN A 434 1.80 -15.56 20.87
N ARG A 435 1.24 -15.41 22.09
CA ARG A 435 0.24 -16.32 22.64
C ARG A 435 -1.05 -16.25 21.85
N LEU A 436 -1.54 -15.05 21.55
CA LEU A 436 -2.73 -14.81 20.71
C LEU A 436 -2.58 -15.38 19.31
N GLN A 437 -1.39 -15.28 18.72
CA GLN A 437 -1.11 -15.83 17.39
C GLN A 437 -1.37 -17.34 17.32
N ARG A 438 -1.04 -18.09 18.38
CA ARG A 438 -1.32 -19.53 18.48
C ARG A 438 -2.82 -19.85 18.57
N ARG A 439 -3.62 -18.87 18.98
CA ARG A 439 -5.09 -18.96 19.05
C ARG A 439 -5.79 -18.38 17.81
N GLY A 440 -5.06 -18.12 16.73
CA GLY A 440 -5.62 -17.58 15.49
C GLY A 440 -5.94 -16.08 15.54
N VAL A 441 -5.40 -15.33 16.51
CA VAL A 441 -5.58 -13.88 16.65
C VAL A 441 -4.28 -13.16 16.35
N LEU A 442 -4.32 -12.15 15.47
CA LEU A 442 -3.17 -11.27 15.21
C LEU A 442 -3.42 -9.89 15.81
N ILE A 443 -2.44 -9.38 16.57
CA ILE A 443 -2.38 -8.00 17.06
C ILE A 443 -1.00 -7.41 16.80
N GLU A 444 -0.84 -6.11 16.94
CA GLU A 444 0.46 -5.44 16.71
C GLU A 444 1.02 -4.90 18.04
N PRO A 445 2.09 -5.51 18.59
CA PRO A 445 2.70 -5.08 19.84
C PRO A 445 3.28 -3.66 19.73
N GLY A 446 3.05 -2.84 20.73
CA GLY A 446 3.31 -1.39 20.68
C GLY A 446 4.77 -0.98 20.72
N HIS A 447 5.67 -1.82 21.28
CA HIS A 447 7.09 -1.48 21.42
C HIS A 447 7.78 -1.15 20.08
N ILE A 448 7.30 -1.72 18.96
CA ILE A 448 7.85 -1.47 17.62
C ILE A 448 7.66 -0.02 17.15
N PHE A 449 6.67 0.69 17.67
CA PHE A 449 6.36 2.07 17.30
C PHE A 449 7.18 3.09 18.10
N TYR A 450 7.77 2.69 19.23
CA TYR A 450 8.64 3.53 20.01
C TYR A 450 10.09 3.54 19.49
N TYR A 451 10.75 4.68 19.62
CA TYR A 451 12.12 4.85 19.15
C TYR A 451 13.12 3.90 19.84
N ASN A 452 12.92 3.66 21.11
CA ASN A 452 13.76 2.81 21.95
C ASN A 452 13.11 1.45 22.31
N GLY A 453 11.96 1.11 21.70
CA GLY A 453 11.22 -0.12 21.99
C GLY A 453 10.45 -0.14 23.33
N TYR A 454 10.31 0.99 24.00
CA TYR A 454 9.60 1.09 25.30
C TYR A 454 8.62 2.26 25.30
N PRO A 455 7.50 2.14 26.05
CA PRO A 455 7.08 1.00 26.90
C PRO A 455 6.60 -0.22 26.10
N LYS A 456 6.59 -1.41 26.73
CA LYS A 456 6.14 -2.68 26.13
C LYS A 456 4.69 -3.02 26.40
N ASN A 457 4.01 -2.26 27.26
CA ASN A 457 2.68 -2.56 27.79
C ASN A 457 1.52 -2.06 26.90
N SER A 458 1.77 -1.80 25.64
CA SER A 458 0.75 -1.33 24.72
C SER A 458 0.72 -2.13 23.43
N PHE A 459 -0.42 -2.16 22.77
CA PHE A 459 -0.60 -2.81 21.46
C PHE A 459 -1.69 -2.12 20.65
N ARG A 460 -1.67 -2.34 19.36
CA ARG A 460 -2.69 -1.86 18.42
C ARG A 460 -3.50 -3.02 17.89
N ILE A 461 -4.81 -2.79 17.74
CA ILE A 461 -5.75 -3.69 17.07
C ILE A 461 -6.45 -2.94 15.93
N GLY A 462 -6.22 -3.37 14.70
CA GLY A 462 -6.88 -2.86 13.49
C GLY A 462 -8.14 -3.66 13.17
N PHE A 463 -9.18 -3.02 12.66
CA PHE A 463 -10.45 -3.69 12.38
C PHE A 463 -10.96 -3.49 10.94
N ALA A 464 -10.19 -2.80 10.08
CA ALA A 464 -10.63 -2.51 8.73
C ALA A 464 -10.87 -3.77 7.87
N SER A 465 -10.07 -4.82 8.09
CA SER A 465 -10.17 -6.11 7.38
C SER A 465 -11.04 -7.16 8.08
N VAL A 466 -11.56 -6.87 9.29
CA VAL A 466 -12.32 -7.83 10.08
C VAL A 466 -13.81 -7.62 9.88
N ALA A 467 -14.55 -8.66 9.50
CA ALA A 467 -16.00 -8.61 9.35
C ALA A 467 -16.68 -8.28 10.70
N THR A 468 -17.76 -7.50 10.65
CA THR A 468 -18.40 -6.93 11.85
C THR A 468 -18.85 -7.99 12.85
N ASP A 469 -19.36 -9.11 12.38
CA ASP A 469 -19.82 -10.26 13.17
C ASP A 469 -18.69 -10.99 13.89
N LYS A 470 -17.48 -10.98 13.34
CA LYS A 470 -16.29 -11.60 13.92
C LYS A 470 -15.60 -10.75 15.01
N ILE A 471 -15.86 -9.44 15.07
CA ILE A 471 -15.18 -8.53 15.99
C ILE A 471 -15.34 -8.97 17.44
N ASN A 472 -16.56 -9.22 17.90
CA ASN A 472 -16.82 -9.60 19.30
C ASN A 472 -16.22 -10.95 19.65
N LEU A 473 -16.22 -11.92 18.75
CA LEU A 473 -15.61 -13.24 18.95
C LEU A 473 -14.09 -13.13 19.12
N GLY A 474 -13.46 -12.35 18.27
CA GLY A 474 -12.01 -12.10 18.37
C GLY A 474 -11.63 -11.35 19.65
N LEU A 475 -12.42 -10.33 20.07
CA LEU A 475 -12.19 -9.61 21.33
C LEU A 475 -12.42 -10.51 22.55
N GLN A 476 -13.38 -11.41 22.51
CA GLN A 476 -13.58 -12.41 23.57
C GLN A 476 -12.36 -13.33 23.67
N CYS A 477 -11.84 -13.82 22.55
CA CYS A 477 -10.63 -14.65 22.53
C CYS A 477 -9.40 -13.91 23.11
N ILE A 478 -9.28 -12.61 22.83
CA ILE A 478 -8.23 -11.75 23.44
C ILE A 478 -8.45 -11.64 24.95
N GLY A 479 -9.71 -11.46 25.41
CA GLY A 479 -10.06 -11.34 26.84
C GLY A 479 -9.73 -12.62 27.61
N GLU A 480 -10.13 -13.77 27.08
CA GLU A 480 -9.83 -15.10 27.69
C GLU A 480 -8.31 -15.31 27.83
N GLU A 481 -7.50 -14.88 26.86
CA GLU A 481 -6.05 -14.96 26.98
C GLU A 481 -5.49 -13.97 28.00
N ALA A 482 -6.12 -12.81 28.14
CA ALA A 482 -5.73 -11.81 29.11
C ALA A 482 -6.03 -12.24 30.57
N GLU A 483 -7.05 -13.06 30.82
CA GLU A 483 -7.36 -13.63 32.14
C GLU A 483 -6.30 -14.65 32.60
N LEU A 484 -5.45 -15.13 31.72
CA LEU A 484 -4.35 -16.07 32.03
C LEU A 484 -3.03 -15.35 32.34
N LEU A 485 -3.03 -14.03 32.42
CA LEU A 485 -1.87 -13.21 32.78
C LEU A 485 -1.78 -13.02 34.30
#